data_fbb9ef0d88232cb85bfe24925b84b739
#
_entry.id   fbb9ef0d88232cb85bfe24925b84b739
#
_cell.length_a   1.000
_cell.length_b   1.000
_cell.length_c   1.000
_cell.angle_alpha   90.00
_cell.angle_beta   90.00
_cell.angle_gamma   90.00
#
_symmetry.space_group_name_H-M   'P 1'
#
loop_
_entity.id
_entity.type
_entity.pdbx_description
1 polymer ?
#
loop_
_entity_poly.entity_id
_entity_poly.type
_entity_poly.pdbx_seq_one_letter_code
_entity_poly.pdbx_strand_id
1 'polypeptide(L)'
;MINNFHYERCCKLLADHGGTTIKGNKSTSADMTLQPTVVLNPSLESDLMKEEIFGPILPVFTYKNIQEAVDFIKKLDKPLAVYYFGKNSWGNPNLMRLKNETSSGAFLVNDIAVHFLNADTPFGGVGASGYGRCHGKEGFLQCSNTKSIMVKTPINAWPFTVIHPPYTPDKQKMIKLLMVKFDYTQMQVYKRIAWFIIIVIFLWLIASKRLTLAKLRKLKAMFGMAMQALRS
;
A
#
# COMPACT_ATOMS: atom_id res chain seq x y z
N MET A 1 23.20 -16.13 -22.92
CA MET A 1 23.06 -16.22 -21.45
C MET A 1 24.37 -15.79 -20.79
N ILE A 2 24.33 -15.39 -19.51
CA ILE A 2 25.51 -14.83 -18.82
C ILE A 2 26.59 -15.87 -18.53
N ASN A 3 26.20 -17.11 -18.30
CA ASN A 3 27.09 -18.25 -18.06
C ASN A 3 26.39 -19.58 -18.36
N ASN A 4 27.18 -20.67 -18.36
CA ASN A 4 26.67 -22.00 -18.70
C ASN A 4 25.62 -22.51 -17.68
N PHE A 5 25.77 -22.20 -16.40
CA PHE A 5 24.81 -22.60 -15.38
C PHE A 5 23.39 -22.06 -15.67
N HIS A 6 23.26 -20.78 -15.98
CA HIS A 6 21.95 -20.19 -16.33
C HIS A 6 21.44 -20.65 -17.68
N TYR A 7 22.33 -20.92 -18.64
CA TYR A 7 21.94 -21.51 -19.92
C TYR A 7 21.32 -22.90 -19.73
N GLU A 8 22.00 -23.79 -19.02
CA GLU A 8 21.52 -25.14 -18.73
C GLU A 8 20.23 -25.15 -17.92
N ARG A 9 20.11 -24.25 -16.92
CA ARG A 9 18.88 -24.07 -16.15
C ARG A 9 17.72 -23.70 -17.05
N CYS A 10 17.85 -22.70 -17.93
CA CYS A 10 16.80 -22.32 -18.86
C CYS A 10 16.46 -23.44 -19.86
N CYS A 11 17.45 -24.18 -20.35
CA CYS A 11 17.20 -25.34 -21.18
C CYS A 11 16.40 -26.41 -20.43
N LYS A 12 16.71 -26.66 -19.18
CA LYS A 12 15.97 -27.60 -18.33
C LYS A 12 14.52 -27.14 -18.10
N LEU A 13 14.27 -25.85 -17.85
CA LEU A 13 12.92 -25.32 -17.72
C LEU A 13 12.06 -25.52 -18.99
N LEU A 14 12.71 -25.59 -20.17
CA LEU A 14 12.03 -25.86 -21.44
C LEU A 14 11.83 -27.35 -21.72
N ALA A 15 12.44 -28.25 -20.97
CA ALA A 15 12.36 -29.68 -21.26
C ALA A 15 11.00 -30.29 -20.87
N ASP A 16 10.44 -29.86 -19.73
CA ASP A 16 9.20 -30.43 -19.19
C ASP A 16 8.27 -29.34 -18.66
N HIS A 17 7.64 -28.63 -19.56
CA HIS A 17 6.73 -27.53 -19.17
C HIS A 17 5.25 -27.89 -19.37
N GLY A 18 4.92 -29.02 -20.01
CA GLY A 18 3.54 -29.51 -20.22
C GLY A 18 2.65 -28.61 -21.10
N GLY A 19 3.21 -27.57 -21.71
CA GLY A 19 2.51 -26.64 -22.61
C GLY A 19 2.96 -26.78 -24.05
N THR A 20 2.48 -25.87 -24.91
CA THR A 20 2.84 -25.85 -26.33
C THR A 20 3.86 -24.78 -26.63
N THR A 21 5.03 -25.16 -27.17
CA THR A 21 6.02 -24.20 -27.67
C THR A 21 5.57 -23.62 -29.00
N ILE A 22 5.33 -22.29 -29.03
CA ILE A 22 4.86 -21.61 -30.25
C ILE A 22 6.05 -21.15 -31.11
N LYS A 23 7.10 -20.62 -30.49
CA LYS A 23 8.22 -20.03 -31.23
C LYS A 23 9.50 -20.18 -30.41
N GLY A 24 10.61 -20.29 -31.14
CA GLY A 24 11.92 -20.44 -30.54
C GLY A 24 12.31 -21.91 -30.41
N ASN A 25 12.84 -22.28 -29.28
CA ASN A 25 13.34 -23.57 -28.86
C ASN A 25 14.68 -23.99 -29.49
N LYS A 26 15.34 -23.15 -30.24
CA LYS A 26 16.72 -23.39 -30.68
C LYS A 26 17.68 -22.90 -29.60
N SER A 27 18.66 -23.70 -29.31
CA SER A 27 19.72 -23.36 -28.39
C SER A 27 21.07 -23.79 -28.95
N THR A 28 22.10 -23.01 -28.70
CA THR A 28 23.45 -23.29 -29.10
C THR A 28 24.34 -23.23 -27.88
N SER A 29 24.84 -24.40 -27.46
CA SER A 29 25.67 -24.49 -26.26
C SER A 29 27.04 -23.83 -26.44
N ALA A 30 27.54 -23.77 -27.68
CA ALA A 30 28.87 -23.22 -27.97
C ALA A 30 28.96 -21.70 -27.60
N ASP A 31 27.90 -20.95 -27.79
CA ASP A 31 27.83 -19.51 -27.48
C ASP A 31 26.79 -19.17 -26.38
N MET A 32 26.27 -20.18 -25.71
CA MET A 32 25.24 -20.05 -24.66
C MET A 32 24.01 -19.24 -25.14
N THR A 33 23.66 -19.37 -26.40
CA THR A 33 22.51 -18.66 -26.98
C THR A 33 21.24 -19.52 -26.87
N LEU A 34 20.22 -18.93 -26.21
CA LEU A 34 18.86 -19.45 -26.17
C LEU A 34 17.94 -18.48 -26.92
N GLN A 35 17.26 -18.97 -27.94
CA GLN A 35 16.32 -18.16 -28.70
C GLN A 35 15.09 -17.79 -27.86
N PRO A 36 14.52 -16.59 -28.05
CA PRO A 36 13.25 -16.22 -27.42
C PRO A 36 12.18 -17.27 -27.71
N THR A 37 11.61 -17.82 -26.67
CA THR A 37 10.69 -18.96 -26.73
C THR A 37 9.38 -18.58 -26.01
N VAL A 38 8.25 -18.80 -26.69
CA VAL A 38 6.92 -18.66 -26.14
C VAL A 38 6.35 -20.03 -25.82
N VAL A 39 5.88 -20.22 -24.60
CA VAL A 39 5.23 -21.44 -24.13
C VAL A 39 3.78 -21.12 -23.78
N LEU A 40 2.85 -21.68 -24.57
CA LEU A 40 1.42 -21.48 -24.36
C LEU A 40 0.87 -22.50 -23.38
N ASN A 41 0.16 -22.00 -22.34
CA ASN A 41 -0.50 -22.77 -21.31
C ASN A 41 0.40 -23.88 -20.70
N PRO A 42 1.57 -23.54 -20.15
CA PRO A 42 2.38 -24.51 -19.42
C PRO A 42 1.64 -25.06 -18.22
N SER A 43 2.04 -26.24 -17.75
CA SER A 43 1.54 -26.76 -16.47
C SER A 43 1.96 -25.86 -15.31
N LEU A 44 1.02 -25.55 -14.41
CA LEU A 44 1.31 -24.76 -13.20
C LEU A 44 2.25 -25.51 -12.22
N GLU A 45 2.33 -26.82 -12.34
CA GLU A 45 3.21 -27.68 -11.54
C GLU A 45 4.61 -27.84 -12.15
N SER A 46 4.84 -27.32 -13.36
CA SER A 46 6.16 -27.36 -14.00
C SER A 46 7.14 -26.42 -13.32
N ASP A 47 8.43 -26.77 -13.37
CA ASP A 47 9.50 -25.92 -12.82
C ASP A 47 9.53 -24.54 -13.49
N LEU A 48 9.06 -24.43 -14.73
CA LEU A 48 8.90 -23.17 -15.46
C LEU A 48 8.00 -22.16 -14.72
N MET A 49 7.05 -22.64 -13.90
CA MET A 49 6.10 -21.81 -13.17
C MET A 49 6.42 -21.66 -11.68
N LYS A 50 7.41 -22.40 -11.17
CA LYS A 50 7.77 -22.38 -9.73
C LYS A 50 8.87 -21.41 -9.38
N GLU A 51 9.72 -21.04 -10.35
CA GLU A 51 10.85 -20.14 -10.13
C GLU A 51 10.86 -18.96 -11.12
N GLU A 52 11.56 -17.92 -10.77
CA GLU A 52 11.79 -16.80 -11.68
C GLU A 52 12.71 -17.19 -12.82
N ILE A 53 12.23 -17.03 -14.05
CA ILE A 53 12.89 -17.62 -15.24
C ILE A 53 14.24 -16.98 -15.52
N PHE A 54 14.40 -15.67 -15.41
CA PHE A 54 15.61 -14.92 -15.77
C PHE A 54 16.24 -15.39 -17.09
N GLY A 55 15.41 -15.53 -18.13
CA GLY A 55 15.83 -16.00 -19.45
C GLY A 55 14.81 -15.66 -20.52
N PRO A 56 15.12 -15.90 -21.79
CA PRO A 56 14.28 -15.52 -22.93
C PRO A 56 13.11 -16.49 -23.14
N ILE A 57 12.37 -16.81 -22.08
CA ILE A 57 11.22 -17.72 -22.11
C ILE A 57 10.01 -16.96 -21.59
N LEU A 58 8.93 -16.95 -22.33
CA LEU A 58 7.67 -16.30 -22.00
C LEU A 58 6.55 -17.32 -21.85
N PRO A 59 6.13 -17.70 -20.64
CA PRO A 59 4.91 -18.46 -20.43
C PRO A 59 3.70 -17.57 -20.68
N VAL A 60 2.74 -18.06 -21.45
CA VAL A 60 1.52 -17.35 -21.83
C VAL A 60 0.31 -18.19 -21.48
N PHE A 61 -0.62 -17.60 -20.72
CA PHE A 61 -1.89 -18.21 -20.39
C PHE A 61 -3.04 -17.45 -21.05
N THR A 62 -4.03 -18.19 -21.52
CA THR A 62 -5.27 -17.61 -22.01
C THR A 62 -6.30 -17.55 -20.88
N TYR A 63 -7.09 -16.49 -20.84
CA TYR A 63 -8.19 -16.32 -19.89
C TYR A 63 -9.47 -15.84 -20.62
N LYS A 64 -10.62 -16.16 -20.09
CA LYS A 64 -11.92 -15.77 -20.68
C LYS A 64 -12.37 -14.38 -20.17
N ASN A 65 -12.05 -14.06 -18.94
CA ASN A 65 -12.40 -12.80 -18.32
C ASN A 65 -11.31 -12.35 -17.35
N ILE A 66 -11.23 -11.07 -17.08
CA ILE A 66 -10.17 -10.47 -16.24
C ILE A 66 -10.15 -11.03 -14.82
N GLN A 67 -11.27 -11.54 -14.31
CA GLN A 67 -11.32 -12.10 -12.96
C GLN A 67 -10.48 -13.37 -12.85
N GLU A 68 -10.49 -14.22 -13.88
CA GLU A 68 -9.62 -15.41 -13.91
C GLU A 68 -8.13 -15.02 -13.82
N ALA A 69 -7.72 -13.97 -14.54
CA ALA A 69 -6.35 -13.47 -14.47
C ALA A 69 -6.01 -12.91 -13.08
N VAL A 70 -6.93 -12.15 -12.47
CA VAL A 70 -6.77 -11.61 -11.11
C VAL A 70 -6.65 -12.74 -10.09
N ASP A 71 -7.51 -13.74 -10.17
CA ASP A 71 -7.53 -14.88 -9.25
C ASP A 71 -6.28 -15.75 -9.42
N PHE A 72 -5.78 -15.87 -10.64
CA PHE A 72 -4.50 -16.52 -10.92
C PHE A 72 -3.33 -15.78 -10.27
N ILE A 73 -3.22 -14.45 -10.46
CA ILE A 73 -2.16 -13.62 -9.87
C ILE A 73 -2.20 -13.69 -8.34
N LYS A 74 -3.38 -13.69 -7.74
CA LYS A 74 -3.55 -13.77 -6.28
C LYS A 74 -3.08 -15.10 -5.66
N LYS A 75 -3.01 -16.16 -6.42
CA LYS A 75 -2.51 -17.47 -5.96
C LYS A 75 -0.98 -17.54 -5.92
N LEU A 76 -0.32 -16.68 -6.67
CA LEU A 76 1.14 -16.60 -6.74
C LEU A 76 1.67 -15.61 -5.69
N ASP A 77 2.97 -15.67 -5.45
CA ASP A 77 3.67 -14.65 -4.69
C ASP A 77 3.50 -13.27 -5.35
N LYS A 78 3.52 -12.23 -4.52
CA LYS A 78 3.36 -10.86 -5.01
C LYS A 78 4.53 -10.47 -5.90
N PRO A 79 4.28 -10.14 -7.18
CA PRO A 79 5.34 -9.83 -8.13
C PRO A 79 5.95 -8.45 -7.89
N LEU A 80 7.16 -8.25 -8.40
CA LEU A 80 7.81 -6.94 -8.42
C LEU A 80 6.97 -5.90 -9.17
N ALA A 81 6.41 -6.27 -10.32
CA ALA A 81 5.56 -5.40 -11.11
C ALA A 81 4.44 -6.16 -11.82
N VAL A 82 3.33 -5.46 -12.06
CA VAL A 82 2.25 -5.89 -12.93
C VAL A 82 2.17 -4.92 -14.11
N TYR A 83 2.13 -5.45 -15.32
CA TYR A 83 2.02 -4.69 -16.55
C TYR A 83 0.68 -4.97 -17.21
N TYR A 84 -0.08 -3.91 -17.49
CA TYR A 84 -1.34 -4.00 -18.20
C TYR A 84 -1.21 -3.37 -19.59
N PHE A 85 -1.58 -4.13 -20.62
CA PHE A 85 -1.64 -3.62 -22.00
C PHE A 85 -3.09 -3.56 -22.48
N GLY A 86 -3.53 -2.39 -22.91
CA GLY A 86 -4.91 -2.16 -23.35
C GLY A 86 -5.31 -0.69 -23.28
N LYS A 87 -6.62 -0.45 -23.27
CA LYS A 87 -7.13 0.92 -23.11
C LYS A 87 -6.71 1.50 -21.76
N ASN A 88 -5.99 2.61 -21.78
CA ASN A 88 -5.44 3.28 -20.60
C ASN A 88 -6.40 4.28 -19.93
N SER A 89 -7.69 4.16 -20.19
CA SER A 89 -8.70 4.98 -19.50
C SER A 89 -8.89 4.53 -18.05
N TRP A 90 -8.80 5.43 -17.11
CA TRP A 90 -9.12 5.18 -15.70
C TRP A 90 -10.57 4.74 -15.46
N GLY A 91 -11.47 4.91 -16.45
CA GLY A 91 -12.81 4.32 -16.47
C GLY A 91 -12.88 2.89 -16.99
N ASN A 92 -11.77 2.29 -17.44
CA ASN A 92 -11.75 0.91 -17.92
C ASN A 92 -11.91 -0.06 -16.73
N PRO A 93 -12.99 -0.84 -16.66
CA PRO A 93 -13.28 -1.71 -15.52
C PRO A 93 -12.22 -2.81 -15.34
N ASN A 94 -11.65 -3.34 -16.43
CA ASN A 94 -10.62 -4.38 -16.37
C ASN A 94 -9.31 -3.83 -15.78
N LEU A 95 -8.89 -2.65 -16.21
CA LEU A 95 -7.72 -1.95 -15.66
C LEU A 95 -7.90 -1.68 -14.16
N MET A 96 -9.05 -1.10 -13.79
CA MET A 96 -9.33 -0.76 -12.39
C MET A 96 -9.42 -1.99 -11.50
N ARG A 97 -10.02 -3.08 -11.99
CA ARG A 97 -10.10 -4.33 -11.26
C ARG A 97 -8.71 -4.90 -11.02
N LEU A 98 -7.89 -5.05 -12.08
CA LEU A 98 -6.53 -5.57 -11.96
C LEU A 98 -5.70 -4.73 -10.98
N LYS A 99 -5.74 -3.40 -11.11
CA LYS A 99 -5.02 -2.48 -10.22
C LYS A 99 -5.44 -2.60 -8.76
N ASN A 100 -6.75 -2.70 -8.48
CA ASN A 100 -7.27 -2.63 -7.12
C ASN A 100 -7.28 -3.99 -6.41
N GLU A 101 -7.36 -5.09 -7.17
CA GLU A 101 -7.50 -6.42 -6.61
C GLU A 101 -6.19 -7.23 -6.61
N THR A 102 -5.11 -6.72 -7.23
CA THR A 102 -3.78 -7.34 -7.16
C THR A 102 -2.82 -6.47 -6.34
N SER A 103 -1.75 -7.09 -5.82
CA SER A 103 -0.69 -6.41 -5.08
C SER A 103 0.65 -6.67 -5.74
N SER A 104 1.40 -5.59 -6.00
CA SER A 104 2.74 -5.65 -6.61
C SER A 104 3.58 -4.47 -6.15
N GLY A 105 4.87 -4.51 -6.38
CA GLY A 105 5.77 -3.39 -6.13
C GLY A 105 5.46 -2.18 -7.02
N ALA A 106 5.13 -2.43 -8.29
CA ALA A 106 4.73 -1.41 -9.25
C ALA A 106 3.56 -1.89 -10.12
N PHE A 107 2.83 -0.94 -10.72
CA PHE A 107 1.78 -1.19 -11.68
C PHE A 107 1.92 -0.23 -12.87
N LEU A 108 2.13 -0.76 -14.07
CA LEU A 108 2.32 0.04 -15.29
C LEU A 108 1.26 -0.27 -16.33
N VAL A 109 0.96 0.73 -17.14
CA VAL A 109 0.00 0.64 -18.23
C VAL A 109 0.69 0.93 -19.55
N ASN A 110 0.59 -0.02 -20.49
CA ASN A 110 1.11 0.07 -21.85
C ASN A 110 2.63 0.27 -21.98
N ASP A 111 3.39 -0.10 -20.95
CA ASP A 111 4.84 -0.13 -21.01
C ASP A 111 5.40 -1.15 -20.02
N ILE A 112 6.69 -1.48 -20.15
CA ILE A 112 7.41 -2.38 -19.27
C ILE A 112 8.70 -1.72 -18.79
N ALA A 113 9.12 -2.02 -17.55
CA ALA A 113 10.40 -1.65 -16.96
C ALA A 113 10.73 -0.14 -16.84
N VAL A 114 10.04 0.77 -17.56
CA VAL A 114 10.36 2.22 -17.58
C VAL A 114 10.30 2.89 -16.20
N HIS A 115 9.52 2.35 -15.26
CA HIS A 115 9.46 2.87 -13.88
C HIS A 115 10.80 2.75 -13.14
N PHE A 116 11.66 1.81 -13.53
CA PHE A 116 13.01 1.68 -12.99
C PHE A 116 13.90 2.89 -13.38
N LEU A 117 13.66 3.46 -14.55
CA LEU A 117 14.44 4.62 -15.06
C LEU A 117 13.97 5.93 -14.44
N ASN A 118 12.79 5.98 -13.85
CA ASN A 118 12.26 7.20 -13.24
C ASN A 118 12.76 7.33 -11.80
N ALA A 119 13.74 8.20 -11.60
CA ALA A 119 14.37 8.45 -10.30
C ALA A 119 13.41 9.05 -9.23
N ASP A 120 12.30 9.64 -9.64
CA ASP A 120 11.31 10.24 -8.72
C ASP A 120 10.25 9.26 -8.21
N THR A 121 10.14 8.09 -8.85
CA THR A 121 9.17 7.08 -8.43
C THR A 121 9.82 6.02 -7.53
N PRO A 122 9.15 5.60 -6.45
CA PRO A 122 9.67 4.53 -5.60
C PRO A 122 9.76 3.21 -6.36
N PHE A 123 10.92 2.57 -6.31
CA PHE A 123 11.17 1.27 -6.92
C PHE A 123 11.45 0.22 -5.84
N GLY A 124 10.75 -0.90 -5.89
CA GLY A 124 10.95 -2.03 -4.99
C GLY A 124 9.78 -3.00 -5.00
N GLY A 125 10.02 -4.21 -4.52
CA GLY A 125 9.03 -5.28 -4.41
C GLY A 125 8.14 -5.18 -3.18
N VAL A 126 7.24 -6.14 -3.02
CA VAL A 126 6.36 -6.28 -1.86
C VAL A 126 6.24 -7.74 -1.45
N GLY A 127 6.41 -8.05 -0.16
CA GLY A 127 6.39 -9.42 0.33
C GLY A 127 7.56 -10.23 -0.22
N ALA A 128 7.28 -11.33 -0.93
CA ALA A 128 8.30 -12.20 -1.51
C ALA A 128 9.18 -11.52 -2.57
N SER A 129 8.66 -10.52 -3.28
CA SER A 129 9.42 -9.78 -4.31
C SER A 129 10.34 -8.69 -3.78
N GLY A 130 10.34 -8.40 -2.47
CA GLY A 130 11.29 -7.47 -1.87
C GLY A 130 10.77 -6.66 -0.69
N TYR A 131 11.68 -5.96 -0.03
CA TYR A 131 11.42 -5.07 1.11
C TYR A 131 11.99 -3.68 0.81
N GLY A 132 11.26 -2.67 1.27
CA GLY A 132 11.68 -1.28 1.12
C GLY A 132 11.49 -0.73 -0.30
N ARG A 133 11.99 0.48 -0.47
CA ARG A 133 11.92 1.23 -1.73
C ARG A 133 13.21 2.00 -1.93
N CYS A 134 13.68 2.05 -3.17
CA CYS A 134 14.73 2.97 -3.57
C CYS A 134 14.16 4.05 -4.49
N HIS A 135 14.99 4.99 -4.91
CA HIS A 135 14.71 6.19 -5.67
C HIS A 135 13.95 7.27 -4.89
N GLY A 136 14.24 8.51 -5.25
CA GLY A 136 13.57 9.71 -4.77
C GLY A 136 13.50 9.84 -3.25
N LYS A 137 12.44 10.43 -2.79
CA LYS A 137 12.14 10.64 -1.38
C LYS A 137 12.04 9.33 -0.60
N GLU A 138 11.45 8.29 -1.21
CA GLU A 138 11.23 7.01 -0.52
C GLU A 138 12.55 6.29 -0.25
N GLY A 139 13.49 6.34 -1.18
CA GLY A 139 14.84 5.82 -0.98
C GLY A 139 15.60 6.55 0.14
N PHE A 140 15.50 7.87 0.18
CA PHE A 140 16.06 8.67 1.28
C PHE A 140 15.45 8.29 2.63
N LEU A 141 14.11 8.18 2.72
CA LEU A 141 13.42 7.80 3.95
C LEU A 141 13.78 6.38 4.39
N GLN A 142 13.95 5.46 3.44
CA GLN A 142 14.35 4.07 3.75
C GLN A 142 15.73 3.98 4.43
N CYS A 143 16.66 4.88 4.06
CA CYS A 143 17.99 4.96 4.63
C CYS A 143 18.08 5.92 5.82
N SER A 144 16.96 6.50 6.26
CA SER A 144 16.91 7.51 7.32
C SER A 144 16.30 6.94 8.59
N ASN A 145 16.91 7.28 9.73
CA ASN A 145 16.32 6.97 11.02
C ASN A 145 15.28 8.02 11.41
N THR A 146 14.05 7.60 11.59
CA THR A 146 12.98 8.48 12.10
C THR A 146 13.02 8.51 13.61
N LYS A 147 13.34 9.69 14.19
CA LYS A 147 13.42 9.90 15.63
C LYS A 147 12.22 10.68 16.13
N SER A 148 11.46 10.11 17.06
CA SER A 148 10.40 10.83 17.76
C SER A 148 10.97 11.81 18.76
N ILE A 149 10.50 13.05 18.73
CA ILE A 149 10.84 14.08 19.72
C ILE A 149 9.52 14.53 20.36
N MET A 150 9.47 14.42 21.69
CA MET A 150 8.32 14.90 22.48
C MET A 150 8.81 15.87 23.55
N VAL A 151 8.29 17.08 23.52
CA VAL A 151 8.53 18.09 24.54
C VAL A 151 7.29 18.21 25.42
N LYS A 152 7.39 17.78 26.69
CA LYS A 152 6.32 17.91 27.65
C LYS A 152 6.38 19.28 28.30
N THR A 153 5.25 19.98 28.39
CA THR A 153 5.12 21.17 29.20
C THR A 153 5.36 20.81 30.69
N PRO A 154 6.11 21.60 31.45
CA PRO A 154 6.50 21.28 32.83
C PRO A 154 5.34 21.47 33.83
N ILE A 155 4.15 20.96 33.53
CA ILE A 155 2.98 20.98 34.37
C ILE A 155 2.92 19.66 35.14
N ASN A 156 3.18 19.72 36.46
CA ASN A 156 3.08 18.58 37.37
C ASN A 156 1.76 18.60 38.16
N ALA A 157 0.66 18.76 37.44
CA ALA A 157 -0.69 18.75 38.00
C ALA A 157 -1.56 17.67 37.35
N TRP A 158 -2.62 17.29 38.02
CA TRP A 158 -3.64 16.44 37.41
C TRP A 158 -4.27 17.16 36.20
N PRO A 159 -4.54 16.50 35.08
CA PRO A 159 -4.44 15.06 34.81
C PRO A 159 -3.05 14.58 34.30
N PHE A 160 -2.07 15.45 34.15
CA PHE A 160 -0.76 15.14 33.55
C PHE A 160 0.10 14.19 34.41
N THR A 161 -0.19 14.08 35.70
CA THR A 161 0.50 13.19 36.65
C THR A 161 -0.05 11.76 36.68
N VAL A 162 -1.11 11.47 35.92
CA VAL A 162 -1.74 10.14 35.91
C VAL A 162 -0.75 9.04 35.50
N ILE A 163 0.14 9.35 34.53
CA ILE A 163 1.14 8.41 34.03
C ILE A 163 2.41 8.27 34.91
N HIS A 164 2.48 9.01 36.03
CA HIS A 164 3.62 8.98 36.95
C HIS A 164 3.30 8.31 38.28
N PRO A 165 4.28 7.68 38.96
CA PRO A 165 4.08 7.11 40.29
C PRO A 165 3.59 8.17 41.31
N PRO A 166 2.93 7.72 42.39
CA PRO A 166 2.48 6.37 42.70
C PRO A 166 1.27 5.94 41.85
N TYR A 167 1.22 4.65 41.47
CA TYR A 167 0.17 4.09 40.64
C TYR A 167 -0.99 3.59 41.51
N THR A 168 -1.90 4.47 41.82
CA THR A 168 -3.14 4.13 42.54
C THR A 168 -4.12 3.38 41.61
N PRO A 169 -5.09 2.61 42.17
CA PRO A 169 -6.11 1.93 41.36
C PRO A 169 -6.84 2.86 40.38
N ASP A 170 -7.12 4.10 40.79
CA ASP A 170 -7.79 5.08 39.94
C ASP A 170 -6.90 5.57 38.79
N LYS A 171 -5.62 5.82 39.06
CA LYS A 171 -4.63 6.11 38.01
C LYS A 171 -4.51 4.96 37.01
N GLN A 172 -4.49 3.73 37.47
CA GLN A 172 -4.46 2.54 36.63
C GLN A 172 -5.70 2.45 35.70
N LYS A 173 -6.89 2.74 36.22
CA LYS A 173 -8.12 2.81 35.40
C LYS A 173 -8.01 3.89 34.32
N MET A 174 -7.51 5.07 34.70
CA MET A 174 -7.31 6.17 33.73
C MET A 174 -6.25 5.84 32.68
N ILE A 175 -5.13 5.23 33.06
CA ILE A 175 -4.10 4.79 32.11
C ILE A 175 -4.70 3.80 31.11
N LYS A 176 -5.46 2.81 31.59
CA LYS A 176 -6.15 1.87 30.70
C LYS A 176 -7.08 2.57 29.73
N LEU A 177 -7.83 3.57 30.17
CA LEU A 177 -8.70 4.37 29.31
C LEU A 177 -7.91 5.17 28.26
N LEU A 178 -6.79 5.76 28.63
CA LEU A 178 -5.91 6.50 27.71
C LEU A 178 -5.21 5.60 26.67
N MET A 179 -4.98 4.34 27.04
CA MET A 179 -4.37 3.35 26.15
C MET A 179 -5.36 2.65 25.20
N VAL A 180 -6.67 2.89 25.37
CA VAL A 180 -7.66 2.34 24.42
C VAL A 180 -7.43 2.99 23.05
N LYS A 181 -7.08 2.19 22.08
CA LYS A 181 -7.04 2.63 20.68
C LYS A 181 -8.46 2.88 20.22
N PHE A 182 -8.84 4.14 20.06
CA PHE A 182 -10.09 4.48 19.40
C PHE A 182 -9.93 4.17 17.90
N ASP A 183 -10.78 3.32 17.36
CA ASP A 183 -10.93 3.15 15.93
C ASP A 183 -11.37 4.49 15.32
N TYR A 184 -10.83 4.80 14.14
CA TYR A 184 -11.17 6.03 13.40
C TYR A 184 -12.69 6.18 13.21
N THR A 185 -13.39 5.08 12.98
CA THR A 185 -14.85 5.02 12.85
C THR A 185 -15.54 5.44 14.14
N GLN A 186 -15.08 4.95 15.29
CA GLN A 186 -15.60 5.33 16.60
C GLN A 186 -15.30 6.80 16.89
N MET A 187 -14.11 7.30 16.54
CA MET A 187 -13.75 8.70 16.71
C MET A 187 -14.69 9.65 15.93
N GLN A 188 -15.12 9.27 14.72
CA GLN A 188 -16.08 10.02 13.93
C GLN A 188 -17.47 10.06 14.62
N VAL A 189 -17.91 8.95 15.20
CA VAL A 189 -19.16 8.89 15.96
C VAL A 189 -19.08 9.79 17.19
N TYR A 190 -17.99 9.72 17.97
CA TYR A 190 -17.81 10.61 19.14
C TYR A 190 -17.74 12.10 18.76
N LYS A 191 -17.09 12.44 17.66
CA LYS A 191 -17.10 13.81 17.12
C LYS A 191 -18.53 14.27 16.80
N ARG A 192 -19.35 13.45 16.16
CA ARG A 192 -20.74 13.77 15.84
C ARG A 192 -21.58 13.95 17.11
N ILE A 193 -21.42 13.08 18.10
CA ILE A 193 -22.10 13.18 19.41
C ILE A 193 -21.66 14.46 20.13
N ALA A 194 -20.39 14.77 20.17
CA ALA A 194 -19.87 16.00 20.78
C ALA A 194 -20.43 17.25 20.11
N TRP A 195 -20.47 17.30 18.78
CA TRP A 195 -21.11 18.37 18.02
C TRP A 195 -22.60 18.49 18.32
N PHE A 196 -23.30 17.38 18.40
CA PHE A 196 -24.73 17.38 18.75
C PHE A 196 -24.97 17.96 20.15
N ILE A 197 -24.17 17.55 21.15
CA ILE A 197 -24.23 18.08 22.51
C ILE A 197 -23.94 19.59 22.51
N ILE A 198 -22.92 20.04 21.79
CA ILE A 198 -22.58 21.47 21.67
C ILE A 198 -23.77 22.25 21.06
N ILE A 199 -24.39 21.71 20.02
CA ILE A 199 -25.57 22.34 19.40
C ILE A 199 -26.76 22.41 20.38
N VAL A 200 -27.02 21.33 21.12
CA VAL A 200 -28.11 21.29 22.11
C VAL A 200 -27.87 22.31 23.23
N ILE A 201 -26.64 22.36 23.77
CA ILE A 201 -26.28 23.35 24.79
C ILE A 201 -26.42 24.79 24.23
N PHE A 202 -26.00 25.01 23.00
CA PHE A 202 -26.11 26.33 22.34
C PHE A 202 -27.57 26.75 22.16
N LEU A 203 -28.43 25.85 21.67
CA LEU A 203 -29.88 26.09 21.53
C LEU A 203 -30.53 26.34 22.89
N TRP A 204 -30.15 25.57 23.92
CA TRP A 204 -30.65 25.80 25.30
C TRP A 204 -30.24 27.17 25.85
N LEU A 205 -28.99 27.59 25.63
CA LEU A 205 -28.51 28.91 26.00
C LEU A 205 -29.27 30.06 25.32
N ILE A 206 -29.62 29.88 24.03
CA ILE A 206 -30.47 30.84 23.30
C ILE A 206 -31.89 30.84 23.88
N ALA A 207 -32.51 29.68 24.04
CA ALA A 207 -33.87 29.56 24.56
C ALA A 207 -34.02 30.12 26.01
N SER A 208 -32.96 29.95 26.82
CA SER A 208 -32.93 30.46 28.20
C SER A 208 -32.65 31.96 28.30
N LYS A 209 -32.59 32.69 27.17
CA LYS A 209 -32.29 34.15 27.10
C LYS A 209 -30.97 34.54 27.78
N ARG A 210 -30.11 33.60 28.10
CA ARG A 210 -28.80 33.85 28.74
C ARG A 210 -27.72 34.32 27.77
N LEU A 211 -27.98 34.23 26.45
CA LEU A 211 -27.07 34.69 25.42
C LEU A 211 -27.50 36.07 24.90
N THR A 212 -26.75 37.08 25.20
CA THR A 212 -26.93 38.41 24.60
C THR A 212 -26.17 38.51 23.28
N LEU A 213 -26.62 39.41 22.38
CA LEU A 213 -25.99 39.64 21.07
C LEU A 213 -24.47 39.89 21.13
N ALA A 214 -23.99 40.53 22.20
CA ALA A 214 -22.57 40.80 22.45
C ALA A 214 -21.79 39.51 22.75
N LYS A 215 -22.37 38.54 23.49
CA LYS A 215 -21.79 37.26 23.79
C LYS A 215 -21.77 36.35 22.53
N LEU A 216 -22.77 36.44 21.67
CA LEU A 216 -22.82 35.75 20.38
C LEU A 216 -21.71 36.19 19.43
N ARG A 217 -21.39 37.48 19.35
CA ARG A 217 -20.29 38.01 18.54
C ARG A 217 -18.92 37.51 19.04
N LYS A 218 -18.68 37.45 20.37
CA LYS A 218 -17.45 36.87 20.93
C LYS A 218 -17.31 35.37 20.64
N LEU A 219 -18.38 34.61 20.78
CA LEU A 219 -18.37 33.17 20.42
C LEU A 219 -18.06 32.94 18.94
N LYS A 220 -18.64 33.75 18.03
CA LYS A 220 -18.36 33.65 16.58
C LYS A 220 -16.89 33.92 16.27
N ALA A 221 -16.25 34.86 16.93
CA ALA A 221 -14.83 35.14 16.78
C ALA A 221 -13.95 33.99 17.30
N MET A 222 -14.27 33.40 18.45
CA MET A 222 -13.57 32.24 19.01
C MET A 222 -13.71 30.99 18.11
N PHE A 223 -14.91 30.74 17.56
CA PHE A 223 -15.13 29.62 16.62
C PHE A 223 -14.36 29.80 15.31
N GLY A 224 -14.25 31.03 14.80
CA GLY A 224 -13.45 31.34 13.62
C GLY A 224 -11.96 31.00 13.81
N MET A 225 -11.40 31.37 14.96
CA MET A 225 -10.00 31.05 15.30
C MET A 225 -9.77 29.56 15.51
N ALA A 226 -10.70 28.85 16.17
CA ALA A 226 -10.60 27.41 16.35
C ALA A 226 -10.68 26.62 15.04
N MET A 227 -11.51 27.06 14.10
CA MET A 227 -11.60 26.45 12.77
C MET A 227 -10.38 26.73 11.89
N GLN A 228 -9.70 27.85 12.07
CA GLN A 228 -8.41 28.11 11.41
C GLN A 228 -7.29 27.22 11.98
N ALA A 229 -7.25 27.03 13.29
CA ALA A 229 -6.27 26.16 13.95
C ALA A 229 -6.45 24.67 13.65
N LEU A 230 -7.65 24.24 13.20
CA LEU A 230 -7.92 22.86 12.77
C LEU A 230 -7.61 22.61 11.28
N ARG A 231 -7.31 23.67 10.53
CA ARG A 231 -6.95 23.59 9.09
C ARG A 231 -5.44 23.77 8.83
N SER A 232 -4.69 24.21 9.82
CA SER A 232 -3.22 24.24 9.84
C SER A 232 -2.65 22.95 10.42
#